data_da1e5133b7119fd0b7d44ee1693aec6d
#
_entry.id   da1e5133b7119fd0b7d44ee1693aec6d
#
_cell.length_a   1.000
_cell.length_b   1.000
_cell.length_c   1.000
_cell.angle_alpha   90.00
_cell.angle_beta   90.00
_cell.angle_gamma   90.00
#
_symmetry.space_group_name_H-M   'P 1'
#
loop_
_entity.id
_entity.type
_entity.pdbx_description
1 polymer ?
#
loop_
_entity_poly.entity_id
_entity_poly.type
_entity_poly.pdbx_seq_one_letter_code
_entity_poly.pdbx_strand_id
1 'polypeptide(L)'
;MKLAPNLLAAMLLAQSAAAFANGSADTIFYGGPIVTVNGKNEEVQALAIQNGKIVAVGKKHDVIKAWQAPATKIVDLNGQTLVPGFIEPHVHIIVTSYLEGLGVNLSNFALPYDTIDTISTKLRAQLKNVPAGGWLFGFGVDPSRTAPFMAELTADDLDKISTDVPIFIVNQSGHIGYVNHKAIELAGLTDNTPNPGDGGIYVKDAQGKLTGKLVEPPSYLAFMAKMPAPTEAQLLGAIKNTLNSMAATGITTVSEMSVGSNFGVDREVAIYRGIFAKNASPVRVRGYLWGQALPVGYNSIKPNDGDDWLRFIGVKYISDGSTQGLTAALNNPYFYPKDSTFSGDLNYKDGEIYGLMKPFFDQGWQLSIHSNGDKAIDQTLNNFAKLLDGNPKPQDRRLRIEHFTVNNESQVTKAVKMGVVPSFTIGHVHFWGAAFNDHLIGA
;
A
#
# COMPACT_ATOMS: atom_id res chain seq x y z
N MET A 1 -18.78 66.81 26.13
CA MET A 1 -18.08 66.84 24.83
C MET A 1 -18.59 65.66 24.01
N LYS A 2 -19.48 65.90 23.04
CA LYS A 2 -20.06 64.88 22.18
C LYS A 2 -19.13 64.65 20.99
N LEU A 3 -18.52 63.50 20.92
CA LEU A 3 -17.75 63.10 19.70
C LEU A 3 -18.72 62.67 18.60
N ALA A 4 -18.49 63.19 17.45
CA ALA A 4 -19.38 63.11 16.29
C ALA A 4 -19.46 61.68 15.70
N PRO A 5 -20.61 61.22 15.17
CA PRO A 5 -20.82 59.89 14.68
C PRO A 5 -20.14 59.57 13.33
N ASN A 6 -19.43 60.53 12.73
CA ASN A 6 -18.84 60.38 11.40
C ASN A 6 -17.47 59.75 11.34
N LEU A 7 -16.78 59.53 12.49
CA LEU A 7 -15.48 58.87 12.54
C LEU A 7 -15.60 57.33 12.58
N LEU A 8 -16.75 56.81 13.09
CA LEU A 8 -16.96 55.35 13.12
C LEU A 8 -17.37 54.77 11.76
N ALA A 9 -18.06 55.55 10.94
CA ALA A 9 -18.44 55.17 9.58
C ALA A 9 -17.22 55.16 8.62
N ALA A 10 -16.24 56.06 8.82
CA ALA A 10 -15.03 56.10 8.04
C ALA A 10 -14.04 54.95 8.35
N MET A 11 -14.02 54.44 9.61
CA MET A 11 -13.21 53.26 9.98
C MET A 11 -13.83 51.92 9.51
N LEU A 12 -15.16 51.83 9.42
CA LEU A 12 -15.84 50.64 8.88
C LEU A 12 -15.76 50.56 7.33
N LEU A 13 -15.64 51.66 6.64
CA LEU A 13 -15.43 51.71 5.20
C LEU A 13 -13.96 51.47 4.81
N ALA A 14 -12.99 51.77 5.69
CA ALA A 14 -11.58 51.50 5.47
C ALA A 14 -11.23 49.99 5.69
N GLN A 15 -12.00 49.26 6.48
CA GLN A 15 -11.77 47.81 6.66
C GLN A 15 -12.37 46.95 5.53
N SER A 16 -13.34 47.47 4.76
CA SER A 16 -13.87 46.75 3.59
C SER A 16 -13.06 46.99 2.30
N ALA A 17 -12.16 48.01 2.26
CA ALA A 17 -11.29 48.29 1.11
C ALA A 17 -9.90 47.62 1.18
N ALA A 18 -9.52 47.01 2.34
CA ALA A 18 -8.22 46.37 2.51
C ALA A 18 -8.22 44.86 2.14
N ALA A 19 -9.31 44.33 1.57
CA ALA A 19 -9.46 42.93 1.24
C ALA A 19 -9.14 42.54 -0.22
N PHE A 20 -8.62 43.47 -1.01
CA PHE A 20 -8.14 43.18 -2.39
C PHE A 20 -6.69 43.59 -2.56
N ALA A 21 -5.81 42.97 -1.79
CA ALA A 21 -4.44 42.80 -2.23
C ALA A 21 -4.55 41.81 -3.42
N ASN A 22 -4.48 42.33 -4.63
CA ASN A 22 -4.46 41.55 -5.88
C ASN A 22 -3.26 40.59 -5.78
N GLY A 23 -3.50 39.36 -5.39
CA GLY A 23 -2.50 38.29 -5.50
C GLY A 23 -2.32 37.96 -6.98
N SER A 24 -1.11 37.64 -7.42
CA SER A 24 -0.90 37.10 -8.75
C SER A 24 -0.84 35.59 -8.66
N ALA A 25 -1.76 34.87 -9.30
CA ALA A 25 -1.70 33.42 -9.41
C ALA A 25 -0.60 32.98 -10.40
N ASP A 26 0.03 31.84 -10.11
CA ASP A 26 0.93 31.19 -11.06
C ASP A 26 0.14 30.58 -12.22
N THR A 27 -1.03 29.99 -11.91
CA THR A 27 -1.90 29.34 -12.90
C THR A 27 -3.37 29.54 -12.55
N ILE A 28 -4.20 29.79 -13.57
CA ILE A 28 -5.66 29.80 -13.46
C ILE A 28 -6.23 28.78 -14.45
N PHE A 29 -7.08 27.87 -13.95
CA PHE A 29 -7.86 26.93 -14.75
C PHE A 29 -9.30 27.42 -14.90
N TYR A 30 -9.87 27.28 -16.12
CA TYR A 30 -11.29 27.53 -16.38
C TYR A 30 -11.74 26.79 -17.66
N GLY A 31 -13.00 26.95 -18.08
CA GLY A 31 -13.49 26.47 -19.39
C GLY A 31 -14.00 25.02 -19.36
N GLY A 32 -14.26 24.48 -18.18
CA GLY A 32 -14.87 23.17 -17.94
C GLY A 32 -15.34 23.06 -16.50
N PRO A 33 -16.07 21.99 -16.13
CA PRO A 33 -16.46 21.72 -14.74
C PRO A 33 -15.24 21.55 -13.85
N ILE A 34 -15.22 22.20 -12.69
CA ILE A 34 -14.17 22.04 -11.68
C ILE A 34 -14.83 21.54 -10.40
N VAL A 35 -14.63 20.26 -10.07
CA VAL A 35 -15.21 19.60 -8.90
C VAL A 35 -14.28 19.81 -7.70
N THR A 36 -14.76 20.46 -6.66
CA THR A 36 -13.91 20.84 -5.53
C THR A 36 -13.71 19.71 -4.51
N VAL A 37 -14.62 18.73 -4.46
CA VAL A 37 -14.66 17.68 -3.43
C VAL A 37 -14.58 18.28 -2.01
N ASN A 38 -15.07 19.51 -1.82
CA ASN A 38 -15.22 20.10 -0.50
C ASN A 38 -16.47 19.54 0.22
N GLY A 39 -16.71 19.92 1.47
CA GLY A 39 -17.85 19.42 2.24
C GLY A 39 -19.23 19.64 1.63
N LYS A 40 -19.35 20.48 0.56
CA LYS A 40 -20.58 20.73 -0.19
C LYS A 40 -20.55 20.11 -1.59
N ASN A 41 -19.45 19.52 -2.02
CA ASN A 41 -19.22 19.01 -3.38
C ASN A 41 -19.53 20.06 -4.46
N GLU A 42 -19.11 21.30 -4.23
CA GLU A 42 -19.38 22.40 -5.16
C GLU A 42 -18.62 22.20 -6.48
N GLU A 43 -19.31 22.48 -7.57
CA GLU A 43 -18.72 22.66 -8.88
C GLU A 43 -18.51 24.16 -9.12
N VAL A 44 -17.30 24.55 -9.55
CA VAL A 44 -16.92 25.93 -9.78
C VAL A 44 -16.44 26.16 -11.20
N GLN A 45 -16.38 27.44 -11.65
CA GLN A 45 -16.04 27.81 -13.03
C GLN A 45 -14.56 28.11 -13.23
N ALA A 46 -13.82 28.40 -12.14
CA ALA A 46 -12.39 28.69 -12.20
C ALA A 46 -11.72 28.37 -10.87
N LEU A 47 -10.42 28.09 -10.97
CA LEU A 47 -9.53 27.80 -9.84
C LEU A 47 -8.19 28.51 -10.09
N ALA A 48 -7.68 29.22 -9.07
CA ALA A 48 -6.37 29.88 -9.10
C ALA A 48 -5.38 29.18 -8.14
N ILE A 49 -4.15 29.00 -8.62
CA ILE A 49 -3.03 28.41 -7.86
C ILE A 49 -1.92 29.45 -7.75
N GLN A 50 -1.36 29.58 -6.54
CA GLN A 50 -0.18 30.37 -6.25
C GLN A 50 0.75 29.58 -5.32
N ASN A 51 2.04 29.48 -5.67
CA ASN A 51 3.05 28.77 -4.88
C ASN A 51 2.60 27.31 -4.52
N GLY A 52 2.00 26.60 -5.49
CA GLY A 52 1.53 25.23 -5.32
C GLY A 52 0.30 25.08 -4.41
N LYS A 53 -0.38 26.16 -4.05
CA LYS A 53 -1.59 26.16 -3.20
C LYS A 53 -2.77 26.71 -3.98
N ILE A 54 -3.96 26.14 -3.77
CA ILE A 54 -5.21 26.73 -4.27
C ILE A 54 -5.51 27.97 -3.44
N VAL A 55 -5.56 29.13 -4.11
CA VAL A 55 -5.80 30.43 -3.46
C VAL A 55 -7.19 30.99 -3.72
N ALA A 56 -7.85 30.55 -4.78
CA ALA A 56 -9.24 30.93 -5.07
C ALA A 56 -9.95 29.86 -5.89
N VAL A 57 -11.24 29.71 -5.64
CA VAL A 57 -12.20 28.95 -6.47
C VAL A 57 -13.49 29.77 -6.58
N GLY A 58 -14.23 29.64 -7.70
CA GLY A 58 -15.50 30.34 -7.86
C GLY A 58 -15.91 30.63 -9.28
N LYS A 59 -16.62 31.75 -9.49
CA LYS A 59 -17.03 32.20 -10.84
C LYS A 59 -15.81 32.64 -11.62
N LYS A 60 -15.75 32.28 -12.91
CA LYS A 60 -14.64 32.60 -13.82
C LYS A 60 -14.26 34.10 -13.78
N HIS A 61 -15.24 34.98 -13.93
CA HIS A 61 -14.99 36.42 -13.94
C HIS A 61 -14.31 36.90 -12.65
N ASP A 62 -14.78 36.45 -11.50
CA ASP A 62 -14.29 36.92 -10.19
C ASP A 62 -12.86 36.42 -9.91
N VAL A 63 -12.56 35.15 -10.20
CA VAL A 63 -11.23 34.56 -10.03
C VAL A 63 -10.21 35.23 -10.96
N ILE A 64 -10.54 35.42 -12.24
CA ILE A 64 -9.67 36.08 -13.20
C ILE A 64 -9.41 37.52 -12.76
N LYS A 65 -10.44 38.29 -12.44
CA LYS A 65 -10.32 39.69 -12.03
C LYS A 65 -9.42 39.85 -10.79
N ALA A 66 -9.50 38.92 -9.84
CA ALA A 66 -8.76 39.03 -8.59
C ALA A 66 -7.33 38.51 -8.67
N TRP A 67 -7.05 37.50 -9.53
CA TRP A 67 -5.82 36.74 -9.49
C TRP A 67 -4.98 36.72 -10.77
N GLN A 68 -5.50 37.19 -11.92
CA GLN A 68 -4.73 37.21 -13.15
C GLN A 68 -3.74 38.37 -13.18
N ALA A 69 -2.50 38.07 -13.52
CA ALA A 69 -1.42 39.03 -13.80
C ALA A 69 -0.76 38.67 -15.14
N PRO A 70 0.11 39.55 -15.71
CA PRO A 70 0.76 39.27 -17.00
C PRO A 70 1.55 37.95 -17.05
N ALA A 71 2.10 37.50 -15.93
CA ALA A 71 2.84 36.24 -15.82
C ALA A 71 1.97 35.02 -15.51
N THR A 72 0.68 35.19 -15.21
CA THR A 72 -0.23 34.09 -14.86
C THR A 72 -0.47 33.19 -16.08
N LYS A 73 -0.16 31.88 -15.93
CA LYS A 73 -0.51 30.88 -16.93
C LYS A 73 -2.02 30.65 -16.92
N ILE A 74 -2.65 30.82 -18.04
CA ILE A 74 -4.08 30.57 -18.24
C ILE A 74 -4.25 29.20 -18.92
N VAL A 75 -5.04 28.32 -18.33
CA VAL A 75 -5.35 26.96 -18.84
C VAL A 75 -6.84 26.86 -19.10
N ASP A 76 -7.22 26.81 -20.39
CA ASP A 76 -8.59 26.47 -20.78
C ASP A 76 -8.76 24.94 -20.77
N LEU A 77 -9.73 24.46 -20.02
CA LEU A 77 -10.02 23.03 -19.91
C LEU A 77 -10.77 22.48 -21.16
N ASN A 78 -11.21 23.37 -22.08
CA ASN A 78 -11.92 22.96 -23.29
C ASN A 78 -13.07 21.99 -23.04
N GLY A 79 -13.85 22.22 -22.00
CA GLY A 79 -14.97 21.37 -21.59
C GLY A 79 -14.58 20.13 -20.75
N GLN A 80 -13.29 19.87 -20.56
CA GLN A 80 -12.83 18.75 -19.70
C GLN A 80 -13.07 19.07 -18.23
N THR A 81 -13.39 18.04 -17.45
CA THR A 81 -13.60 18.17 -16.01
C THR A 81 -12.26 18.15 -15.27
N LEU A 82 -12.03 19.14 -14.39
CA LEU A 82 -10.91 19.15 -13.46
C LEU A 82 -11.36 18.61 -12.11
N VAL A 83 -10.63 17.63 -11.60
CA VAL A 83 -10.82 17.03 -10.26
C VAL A 83 -9.52 17.13 -9.46
N PRO A 84 -9.56 17.05 -8.11
CA PRO A 84 -8.36 16.87 -7.31
C PRO A 84 -7.61 15.61 -7.73
N GLY A 85 -6.28 15.64 -7.66
CA GLY A 85 -5.47 14.45 -7.89
C GLY A 85 -5.81 13.34 -6.88
N PHE A 86 -5.78 12.08 -7.34
CA PHE A 86 -6.11 10.94 -6.50
C PHE A 86 -5.08 10.75 -5.38
N ILE A 87 -5.58 10.28 -4.23
CA ILE A 87 -4.76 9.86 -3.10
C ILE A 87 -4.89 8.35 -2.98
N GLU A 88 -3.79 7.63 -3.21
CA GLU A 88 -3.75 6.20 -3.01
C GLU A 88 -3.33 5.90 -1.55
N PRO A 89 -4.23 5.37 -0.73
CA PRO A 89 -3.99 5.25 0.71
C PRO A 89 -3.08 4.06 1.08
N HIS A 90 -2.77 3.14 0.16
CA HIS A 90 -2.02 1.93 0.50
C HIS A 90 -1.21 1.40 -0.69
N VAL A 91 0.09 1.65 -0.68
CA VAL A 91 1.03 1.08 -1.67
C VAL A 91 2.29 0.57 -1.00
N HIS A 92 3.04 -0.24 -1.75
CA HIS A 92 4.38 -0.74 -1.41
C HIS A 92 5.33 -0.37 -2.55
N ILE A 93 5.83 0.87 -2.57
CA ILE A 93 6.57 1.43 -3.71
C ILE A 93 7.84 0.60 -4.01
N ILE A 94 8.68 0.36 -3.01
CA ILE A 94 9.95 -0.38 -3.21
C ILE A 94 9.66 -1.82 -3.59
N VAL A 95 8.70 -2.49 -2.92
CA VAL A 95 8.29 -3.86 -3.25
C VAL A 95 7.79 -3.94 -4.68
N THR A 96 6.83 -3.10 -5.05
CA THR A 96 6.27 -3.05 -6.40
C THR A 96 7.35 -2.76 -7.45
N SER A 97 8.22 -1.80 -7.17
CA SER A 97 9.33 -1.46 -8.06
C SER A 97 10.30 -2.61 -8.27
N TYR A 98 10.60 -3.35 -7.20
CA TYR A 98 11.42 -4.54 -7.28
C TYR A 98 10.75 -5.63 -8.13
N LEU A 99 9.48 -5.92 -7.85
CA LEU A 99 8.70 -6.94 -8.55
C LEU A 99 8.56 -6.58 -10.05
N GLU A 100 8.07 -5.39 -10.36
CA GLU A 100 7.81 -4.95 -11.74
C GLU A 100 9.08 -4.65 -12.52
N GLY A 101 10.14 -4.18 -11.87
CA GLY A 101 11.41 -3.86 -12.52
C GLY A 101 12.29 -5.06 -12.84
N LEU A 102 12.14 -6.17 -12.13
CA LEU A 102 13.02 -7.34 -12.22
C LEU A 102 12.26 -8.64 -12.51
N GLY A 103 10.95 -8.69 -12.30
CA GLY A 103 10.15 -9.89 -12.40
C GLY A 103 9.29 -9.97 -13.64
N VAL A 104 8.89 -11.19 -13.98
CA VAL A 104 7.84 -11.46 -14.96
C VAL A 104 6.48 -11.25 -14.31
N ASN A 105 5.69 -10.30 -14.81
CA ASN A 105 4.33 -10.09 -14.33
C ASN A 105 3.42 -11.23 -14.82
N LEU A 106 2.96 -12.04 -13.88
CA LEU A 106 2.07 -13.18 -14.09
C LEU A 106 0.64 -12.88 -13.62
N SER A 107 0.38 -11.65 -13.15
CA SER A 107 -0.95 -11.26 -12.68
C SER A 107 -1.97 -11.35 -13.80
N ASN A 108 -3.11 -11.96 -13.51
CA ASN A 108 -4.25 -12.05 -14.42
C ASN A 108 -5.54 -11.65 -13.71
N PHE A 109 -5.96 -10.41 -13.94
CA PHE A 109 -7.23 -9.90 -13.42
C PHE A 109 -8.39 -10.00 -14.42
N ALA A 110 -8.12 -10.48 -15.65
CA ALA A 110 -9.13 -10.70 -16.69
C ALA A 110 -9.56 -12.18 -16.77
N LEU A 111 -10.64 -12.42 -17.51
CA LEU A 111 -11.06 -13.77 -17.89
C LEU A 111 -10.60 -14.07 -19.32
N PRO A 112 -10.31 -15.34 -19.66
CA PRO A 112 -10.37 -16.54 -18.80
C PRO A 112 -9.23 -16.56 -17.76
N TYR A 113 -9.44 -17.32 -16.68
CA TYR A 113 -8.40 -17.53 -15.68
C TYR A 113 -7.20 -18.27 -16.26
N ASP A 114 -6.02 -18.01 -15.72
CA ASP A 114 -4.80 -18.71 -16.10
C ASP A 114 -4.84 -20.20 -15.70
N THR A 115 -4.15 -21.01 -16.49
CA THR A 115 -3.82 -22.41 -16.14
C THR A 115 -2.34 -22.48 -15.80
N ILE A 116 -1.91 -23.59 -15.19
CA ILE A 116 -0.47 -23.84 -14.98
C ILE A 116 0.30 -23.78 -16.30
N ASP A 117 -0.31 -24.25 -17.40
CA ASP A 117 0.32 -24.21 -18.74
C ASP A 117 0.46 -22.78 -19.29
N THR A 118 -0.54 -21.92 -19.11
CA THR A 118 -0.46 -20.52 -19.55
C THR A 118 0.60 -19.75 -18.75
N ILE A 119 0.66 -19.96 -17.43
CA ILE A 119 1.69 -19.40 -16.55
C ILE A 119 3.09 -19.89 -16.99
N SER A 120 3.23 -21.19 -17.19
CA SER A 120 4.50 -21.82 -17.66
C SER A 120 4.95 -21.28 -19.02
N THR A 121 4.02 -21.03 -19.93
CA THR A 121 4.31 -20.45 -21.25
C THR A 121 4.83 -19.02 -21.14
N LYS A 122 4.22 -18.18 -20.27
CA LYS A 122 4.72 -16.81 -19.99
C LYS A 122 6.14 -16.84 -19.43
N LEU A 123 6.44 -17.75 -18.50
CA LEU A 123 7.76 -17.91 -17.90
C LEU A 123 8.80 -18.40 -18.91
N ARG A 124 8.49 -19.44 -19.72
CA ARG A 124 9.40 -19.96 -20.76
C ARG A 124 9.84 -18.89 -21.76
N ALA A 125 8.92 -18.00 -22.13
CA ALA A 125 9.23 -16.92 -23.06
C ALA A 125 10.32 -15.97 -22.53
N GLN A 126 10.52 -15.91 -21.20
CA GLN A 126 11.51 -15.05 -20.55
C GLN A 126 12.84 -15.74 -20.27
N LEU A 127 12.97 -17.05 -20.38
CA LEU A 127 14.24 -17.76 -20.12
C LEU A 127 15.41 -17.18 -20.91
N LYS A 128 15.20 -16.81 -22.17
CA LYS A 128 16.24 -16.22 -23.03
C LYS A 128 16.77 -14.87 -22.52
N ASN A 129 16.05 -14.22 -21.64
CA ASN A 129 16.41 -12.92 -21.07
C ASN A 129 17.13 -13.06 -19.73
N VAL A 130 17.20 -14.26 -19.15
CA VAL A 130 17.90 -14.53 -17.89
C VAL A 130 19.40 -14.57 -18.16
N PRO A 131 20.22 -13.70 -17.53
CA PRO A 131 21.67 -13.71 -17.71
C PRO A 131 22.27 -14.98 -17.09
N ALA A 132 23.49 -15.32 -17.52
CA ALA A 132 24.24 -16.45 -16.96
C ALA A 132 24.36 -16.26 -15.41
N GLY A 133 24.01 -17.29 -14.64
CA GLY A 133 23.99 -17.25 -13.18
C GLY A 133 22.83 -16.44 -12.59
N GLY A 134 21.93 -15.93 -13.43
CA GLY A 134 20.71 -15.23 -13.02
C GLY A 134 19.57 -16.16 -12.59
N TRP A 135 18.50 -15.56 -12.13
CA TRP A 135 17.28 -16.24 -11.73
C TRP A 135 16.12 -15.82 -12.64
N LEU A 136 15.23 -16.75 -12.95
CA LEU A 136 13.93 -16.41 -13.50
C LEU A 136 13.00 -16.05 -12.32
N PHE A 137 12.75 -14.76 -12.17
CA PHE A 137 11.89 -14.25 -11.12
C PHE A 137 10.53 -13.87 -11.69
N GLY A 138 9.44 -14.24 -11.02
CA GLY A 138 8.08 -13.91 -11.39
C GLY A 138 7.24 -13.50 -10.20
N PHE A 139 6.11 -12.84 -10.47
CA PHE A 139 5.18 -12.42 -9.42
C PHE A 139 3.74 -12.41 -9.93
N GLY A 140 2.78 -12.48 -8.98
CA GLY A 140 1.38 -12.21 -9.26
C GLY A 140 0.52 -13.43 -9.59
N VAL A 141 1.06 -14.66 -9.52
CA VAL A 141 0.24 -15.88 -9.61
C VAL A 141 -0.76 -15.90 -8.45
N ASP A 142 -2.02 -16.22 -8.76
CA ASP A 142 -3.06 -16.32 -7.76
C ASP A 142 -3.88 -17.61 -7.95
N PRO A 143 -3.70 -18.63 -7.08
CA PRO A 143 -4.42 -19.90 -7.18
C PRO A 143 -5.95 -19.75 -7.15
N SER A 144 -6.48 -18.76 -6.44
CA SER A 144 -7.93 -18.50 -6.41
C SER A 144 -8.48 -17.98 -7.75
N ARG A 145 -7.59 -17.71 -8.71
CA ARG A 145 -7.87 -17.23 -10.08
C ARG A 145 -7.24 -18.12 -11.13
N THR A 146 -7.02 -19.39 -10.81
CA THR A 146 -6.55 -20.40 -11.77
C THR A 146 -7.69 -21.31 -12.22
N ALA A 147 -7.49 -21.98 -13.33
CA ALA A 147 -8.32 -23.06 -13.83
C ALA A 147 -7.48 -24.34 -13.94
N PRO A 148 -7.78 -25.40 -13.17
CA PRO A 148 -8.83 -25.49 -12.15
C PRO A 148 -8.62 -24.56 -10.96
N PHE A 149 -9.72 -24.27 -10.24
CA PHE A 149 -9.69 -23.41 -9.05
C PHE A 149 -8.71 -23.94 -8.00
N MET A 150 -7.89 -23.02 -7.45
CA MET A 150 -6.81 -23.33 -6.48
C MET A 150 -5.71 -24.26 -7.04
N ALA A 151 -5.50 -24.28 -8.36
CA ALA A 151 -4.31 -24.93 -8.91
C ALA A 151 -3.05 -24.15 -8.51
N GLU A 152 -2.12 -24.84 -7.86
CA GLU A 152 -0.86 -24.28 -7.39
C GLU A 152 0.31 -24.82 -8.19
N LEU A 153 1.35 -24.01 -8.31
CA LEU A 153 2.61 -24.42 -8.92
C LEU A 153 3.38 -25.34 -7.95
N THR A 154 4.01 -26.35 -8.51
CA THR A 154 4.94 -27.22 -7.80
C THR A 154 6.38 -27.06 -8.34
N ALA A 155 7.37 -27.56 -7.60
CA ALA A 155 8.74 -27.62 -8.10
C ALA A 155 8.83 -28.38 -9.41
N ASP A 156 8.10 -29.49 -9.55
CA ASP A 156 8.06 -30.31 -10.78
C ASP A 156 7.44 -29.54 -11.96
N ASP A 157 6.43 -28.70 -11.74
CA ASP A 157 5.86 -27.85 -12.81
C ASP A 157 6.87 -26.80 -13.28
N LEU A 158 7.61 -26.22 -12.35
CA LEU A 158 8.65 -25.25 -12.66
C LEU A 158 9.89 -25.89 -13.30
N ASP A 159 10.22 -27.13 -12.95
CA ASP A 159 11.29 -27.90 -13.60
C ASP A 159 11.00 -28.19 -15.08
N LYS A 160 9.72 -28.36 -15.45
CA LYS A 160 9.29 -28.45 -16.86
C LYS A 160 9.61 -27.18 -17.66
N ILE A 161 9.85 -26.06 -16.99
CA ILE A 161 10.29 -24.81 -17.60
C ILE A 161 11.81 -24.81 -17.74
N SER A 162 12.54 -25.07 -16.66
CA SER A 162 14.00 -25.21 -16.65
C SER A 162 14.48 -25.95 -15.39
N THR A 163 15.39 -26.90 -15.59
CA THR A 163 16.16 -27.56 -14.51
C THR A 163 17.49 -26.89 -14.24
N ASP A 164 17.95 -25.98 -15.11
CA ASP A 164 19.25 -25.31 -15.03
C ASP A 164 19.16 -23.90 -14.47
N VAL A 165 18.07 -23.18 -14.80
CA VAL A 165 17.83 -21.83 -14.32
C VAL A 165 17.00 -21.91 -13.04
N PRO A 166 17.47 -21.34 -11.92
CA PRO A 166 16.67 -21.26 -10.70
C PRO A 166 15.46 -20.34 -10.92
N ILE A 167 14.28 -20.81 -10.49
CA ILE A 167 13.01 -20.11 -10.65
C ILE A 167 12.48 -19.78 -9.27
N PHE A 168 12.07 -18.53 -9.06
CA PHE A 168 11.35 -18.07 -7.87
C PHE A 168 10.16 -17.21 -8.27
N ILE A 169 8.99 -17.54 -7.77
CA ILE A 169 7.75 -16.82 -8.04
C ILE A 169 7.13 -16.42 -6.71
N VAL A 170 6.77 -15.14 -6.57
CA VAL A 170 5.96 -14.63 -5.46
C VAL A 170 4.52 -14.55 -5.93
N ASN A 171 3.57 -15.10 -5.17
CA ASN A 171 2.16 -15.03 -5.54
C ASN A 171 1.62 -13.60 -5.36
N GLN A 172 0.40 -13.36 -5.83
CA GLN A 172 -0.25 -12.05 -5.81
C GLN A 172 -0.38 -11.46 -4.41
N SER A 173 -0.62 -12.29 -3.39
CA SER A 173 -0.76 -11.82 -2.01
C SER A 173 0.56 -11.44 -1.33
N GLY A 174 1.71 -11.90 -1.86
CA GLY A 174 3.01 -11.76 -1.23
C GLY A 174 3.27 -12.74 -0.07
N HIS A 175 2.28 -13.55 0.31
CA HIS A 175 2.36 -14.50 1.43
C HIS A 175 2.74 -15.93 1.01
N ILE A 176 2.74 -16.24 -0.30
CA ILE A 176 3.07 -17.55 -0.84
C ILE A 176 4.11 -17.39 -1.95
N GLY A 177 5.09 -18.28 -1.98
CA GLY A 177 6.09 -18.37 -3.03
C GLY A 177 6.17 -19.76 -3.62
N TYR A 178 6.77 -19.87 -4.82
CA TYR A 178 7.00 -21.13 -5.51
C TYR A 178 8.40 -21.14 -6.09
N VAL A 179 9.09 -22.27 -5.95
CA VAL A 179 10.48 -22.46 -6.41
C VAL A 179 10.63 -23.80 -7.11
N ASN A 180 11.56 -23.88 -8.09
CA ASN A 180 11.94 -25.14 -8.69
C ASN A 180 13.05 -25.85 -7.89
N HIS A 181 13.36 -27.11 -8.27
CA HIS A 181 14.40 -27.88 -7.58
C HIS A 181 15.78 -27.24 -7.69
N LYS A 182 16.08 -26.53 -8.79
CA LYS A 182 17.35 -25.80 -8.92
C LYS A 182 17.48 -24.66 -7.90
N ALA A 183 16.41 -23.97 -7.62
CA ALA A 183 16.40 -22.95 -6.58
C ALA A 183 16.55 -23.58 -5.17
N ILE A 184 15.88 -24.71 -4.90
CA ILE A 184 16.00 -25.46 -3.63
C ILE A 184 17.46 -25.89 -3.42
N GLU A 185 18.11 -26.44 -4.45
CA GLU A 185 19.53 -26.84 -4.44
C GLU A 185 20.44 -25.65 -4.08
N LEU A 186 20.28 -24.52 -4.77
CA LEU A 186 21.10 -23.33 -4.56
C LEU A 186 20.88 -22.70 -3.17
N ALA A 187 19.66 -22.80 -2.62
CA ALA A 187 19.37 -22.37 -1.26
C ALA A 187 19.97 -23.31 -0.19
N GLY A 188 20.47 -24.48 -0.59
CA GLY A 188 21.05 -25.49 0.32
C GLY A 188 19.98 -26.21 1.17
N LEU A 189 18.72 -26.23 0.68
CA LEU A 189 17.61 -26.87 1.40
C LEU A 189 17.50 -28.35 1.01
N THR A 190 17.04 -29.15 1.94
CA THR A 190 16.76 -30.58 1.77
C THR A 190 15.42 -30.92 2.38
N ASP A 191 14.88 -32.08 2.10
CA ASP A 191 13.63 -32.58 2.69
C ASP A 191 13.68 -32.61 4.23
N ASN A 192 14.87 -32.65 4.84
CA ASN A 192 15.06 -32.62 6.29
C ASN A 192 15.20 -31.20 6.86
N THR A 193 15.28 -30.18 6.02
CA THR A 193 15.42 -28.79 6.50
C THR A 193 14.18 -28.40 7.33
N PRO A 194 14.37 -27.88 8.57
CA PRO A 194 13.28 -27.39 9.38
C PRO A 194 12.71 -26.10 8.81
N ASN A 195 11.49 -25.76 9.20
CA ASN A 195 10.89 -24.48 8.90
C ASN A 195 11.72 -23.32 9.49
N PRO A 196 11.80 -22.15 8.84
CA PRO A 196 12.71 -21.07 9.24
C PRO A 196 12.26 -20.31 10.50
N GLY A 197 11.09 -20.60 11.07
CA GLY A 197 10.49 -19.82 12.17
C GLY A 197 9.64 -18.65 11.70
N ASP A 198 9.15 -17.84 12.63
CA ASP A 198 8.34 -16.64 12.39
C ASP A 198 7.18 -16.84 11.39
N GLY A 199 6.52 -17.99 11.47
CA GLY A 199 5.42 -18.38 10.58
C GLY A 199 5.84 -18.90 9.20
N GLY A 200 7.12 -18.86 8.86
CA GLY A 200 7.63 -19.37 7.58
C GLY A 200 7.53 -20.91 7.49
N ILE A 201 7.05 -21.42 6.36
CA ILE A 201 6.88 -22.86 6.13
C ILE A 201 7.46 -23.26 4.78
N TYR A 202 8.29 -24.32 4.78
CA TYR A 202 8.65 -25.10 3.60
C TYR A 202 7.66 -26.25 3.45
N VAL A 203 6.73 -26.14 2.50
CA VAL A 203 5.66 -27.14 2.35
C VAL A 203 6.24 -28.47 1.84
N LYS A 204 5.84 -29.57 2.48
CA LYS A 204 6.24 -30.93 2.13
C LYS A 204 5.02 -31.75 1.77
N ASP A 205 5.22 -32.70 0.87
CA ASP A 205 4.20 -33.70 0.51
C ASP A 205 4.01 -34.79 1.61
N ALA A 206 3.13 -35.72 1.36
CA ALA A 206 2.86 -36.83 2.28
C ALA A 206 4.06 -37.77 2.49
N GLN A 207 5.08 -37.72 1.61
CA GLN A 207 6.32 -38.47 1.70
C GLN A 207 7.42 -37.65 2.40
N GLY A 208 7.14 -36.42 2.80
CA GLY A 208 8.06 -35.50 3.45
C GLY A 208 9.00 -34.75 2.50
N LYS A 209 8.77 -34.79 1.18
CA LYS A 209 9.57 -34.08 0.17
C LYS A 209 9.10 -32.64 0.02
N LEU A 210 10.05 -31.73 -0.21
CA LEU A 210 9.77 -30.32 -0.50
C LEU A 210 8.97 -30.20 -1.82
N THR A 211 7.80 -29.57 -1.74
CA THR A 211 6.93 -29.36 -2.93
C THR A 211 7.33 -28.18 -3.77
N GLY A 212 8.23 -27.32 -3.29
CA GLY A 212 8.55 -26.02 -3.87
C GLY A 212 7.63 -24.89 -3.45
N LYS A 213 6.52 -25.18 -2.72
CA LYS A 213 5.67 -24.14 -2.14
C LYS A 213 6.26 -23.61 -0.84
N LEU A 214 6.25 -22.30 -0.70
CA LEU A 214 6.75 -21.52 0.44
C LEU A 214 5.57 -20.74 1.03
N VAL A 215 5.41 -20.75 2.35
CA VAL A 215 4.37 -19.97 3.03
C VAL A 215 5.05 -18.94 3.93
N GLU A 216 4.55 -17.73 3.91
CA GLU A 216 5.01 -16.52 4.59
C GLU A 216 6.45 -16.08 4.23
N PRO A 217 6.71 -14.75 4.21
CA PRO A 217 7.99 -14.17 3.77
C PRO A 217 9.25 -14.72 4.43
N PRO A 218 9.29 -15.15 5.71
CA PRO A 218 10.48 -15.76 6.28
C PRO A 218 10.98 -16.98 5.51
N SER A 219 10.09 -17.73 4.82
CA SER A 219 10.47 -18.86 3.98
C SER A 219 11.18 -18.46 2.68
N TYR A 220 11.13 -17.18 2.28
CA TYR A 220 11.78 -16.68 1.06
C TYR A 220 13.26 -16.35 1.26
N LEU A 221 13.68 -16.08 2.49
CA LEU A 221 14.98 -15.50 2.82
C LEU A 221 16.15 -16.35 2.30
N ALA A 222 16.05 -17.68 2.40
CA ALA A 222 17.09 -18.60 1.90
C ALA A 222 17.30 -18.46 0.39
N PHE A 223 16.23 -18.21 -0.36
CA PHE A 223 16.25 -18.05 -1.82
C PHE A 223 16.68 -16.63 -2.20
N MET A 224 16.12 -15.62 -1.58
CA MET A 224 16.47 -14.21 -1.83
C MET A 224 17.96 -13.95 -1.57
N ALA A 225 18.58 -14.58 -0.57
CA ALA A 225 19.99 -14.46 -0.28
C ALA A 225 20.90 -15.02 -1.41
N LYS A 226 20.36 -15.84 -2.31
CA LYS A 226 21.07 -16.40 -3.47
C LYS A 226 20.77 -15.68 -4.78
N MET A 227 19.73 -14.87 -4.80
CA MET A 227 19.41 -14.08 -5.98
C MET A 227 20.41 -12.91 -6.11
N PRO A 228 20.86 -12.59 -7.34
CA PRO A 228 21.65 -11.38 -7.57
C PRO A 228 20.87 -10.14 -7.11
N ALA A 229 21.47 -9.36 -6.22
CA ALA A 229 20.88 -8.09 -5.80
C ALA A 229 20.88 -7.10 -6.98
N PRO A 230 19.82 -6.31 -7.17
CA PRO A 230 19.82 -5.25 -8.16
C PRO A 230 20.90 -4.21 -7.82
N THR A 231 21.50 -3.64 -8.85
CA THR A 231 22.33 -2.45 -8.66
C THR A 231 21.50 -1.27 -8.17
N GLU A 232 22.14 -0.33 -7.51
CA GLU A 232 21.45 0.89 -7.05
C GLU A 232 20.76 1.64 -8.22
N ALA A 233 21.43 1.71 -9.38
CA ALA A 233 20.86 2.35 -10.56
C ALA A 233 19.60 1.64 -11.08
N GLN A 234 19.57 0.30 -11.06
CA GLN A 234 18.38 -0.48 -11.42
C GLN A 234 17.25 -0.24 -10.45
N LEU A 235 17.52 -0.26 -9.14
CA LEU A 235 16.51 -0.02 -8.10
C LEU A 235 15.93 1.40 -8.20
N LEU A 236 16.77 2.43 -8.30
CA LEU A 236 16.32 3.82 -8.43
C LEU A 236 15.54 4.04 -9.73
N GLY A 237 15.97 3.41 -10.83
CA GLY A 237 15.25 3.44 -12.11
C GLY A 237 13.85 2.82 -11.99
N ALA A 238 13.75 1.65 -11.36
CA ALA A 238 12.47 0.97 -11.12
C ALA A 238 11.53 1.82 -10.23
N ILE A 239 12.03 2.39 -9.13
CA ILE A 239 11.23 3.27 -8.25
C ILE A 239 10.71 4.48 -9.04
N LYS A 240 11.55 5.11 -9.87
CA LYS A 240 11.13 6.23 -10.71
C LYS A 240 10.03 5.83 -11.70
N ASN A 241 10.15 4.67 -12.32
CA ASN A 241 9.13 4.16 -13.25
C ASN A 241 7.79 3.92 -12.52
N THR A 242 7.81 3.31 -11.35
CA THR A 242 6.62 3.08 -10.53
C THR A 242 5.94 4.41 -10.15
N LEU A 243 6.70 5.40 -9.66
CA LEU A 243 6.15 6.72 -9.33
C LEU A 243 5.59 7.45 -10.55
N ASN A 244 6.24 7.36 -11.71
CA ASN A 244 5.73 7.92 -12.95
C ASN A 244 4.46 7.22 -13.43
N SER A 245 4.37 5.91 -13.31
CA SER A 245 3.17 5.13 -13.64
C SER A 245 1.98 5.54 -12.77
N MET A 246 2.20 5.72 -11.46
CA MET A 246 1.18 6.23 -10.54
C MET A 246 0.70 7.65 -10.96
N ALA A 247 1.64 8.54 -11.25
CA ALA A 247 1.29 9.90 -11.69
C ALA A 247 0.52 9.91 -13.02
N ALA A 248 0.83 9.00 -13.94
CA ALA A 248 0.14 8.88 -15.23
C ALA A 248 -1.32 8.47 -15.09
N THR A 249 -1.70 7.82 -13.97
CA THR A 249 -3.10 7.49 -13.64
C THR A 249 -3.80 8.57 -12.82
N GLY A 250 -3.17 9.74 -12.62
CA GLY A 250 -3.74 10.85 -11.87
C GLY A 250 -3.53 10.78 -10.35
N ILE A 251 -2.75 9.84 -9.86
CA ILE A 251 -2.36 9.76 -8.44
C ILE A 251 -1.32 10.85 -8.16
N THR A 252 -1.57 11.67 -7.13
CA THR A 252 -0.69 12.79 -6.73
C THR A 252 -0.10 12.61 -5.34
N THR A 253 -0.66 11.71 -4.55
CA THR A 253 -0.19 11.40 -3.19
C THR A 253 -0.41 9.92 -2.90
N VAL A 254 0.55 9.29 -2.25
CA VAL A 254 0.46 7.88 -1.84
C VAL A 254 0.85 7.70 -0.38
N SER A 255 0.30 6.66 0.27
CA SER A 255 0.81 6.15 1.54
C SER A 255 1.65 4.90 1.27
N GLU A 256 2.96 5.02 1.44
CA GLU A 256 3.90 3.90 1.39
C GLU A 256 3.87 3.17 2.73
N MET A 257 3.40 1.92 2.73
CA MET A 257 3.04 1.19 3.94
C MET A 257 4.11 0.22 4.42
N SER A 258 5.32 0.24 3.85
CA SER A 258 6.35 -0.76 4.18
C SER A 258 7.78 -0.23 4.16
N VAL A 259 8.00 1.04 4.55
CA VAL A 259 9.35 1.62 4.58
C VAL A 259 10.25 0.83 5.53
N GLY A 260 11.24 0.16 4.99
CA GLY A 260 12.19 -0.66 5.74
C GLY A 260 11.99 -2.16 5.64
N SER A 261 10.97 -2.62 4.91
CA SER A 261 10.66 -4.04 4.80
C SER A 261 11.67 -4.86 3.98
N ASN A 262 12.39 -4.23 3.05
CA ASN A 262 13.30 -4.94 2.14
C ASN A 262 14.78 -4.75 2.50
N PHE A 263 15.18 -3.52 2.81
CA PHE A 263 16.60 -3.16 3.01
C PHE A 263 16.88 -2.57 4.40
N GLY A 264 15.89 -2.58 5.28
CA GLY A 264 15.96 -1.92 6.59
C GLY A 264 15.55 -0.45 6.53
N VAL A 265 15.01 0.05 7.65
CA VAL A 265 14.36 1.37 7.72
C VAL A 265 15.32 2.51 7.36
N ASP A 266 16.51 2.54 7.93
CA ASP A 266 17.45 3.64 7.72
C ASP A 266 17.90 3.74 6.25
N ARG A 267 18.12 2.59 5.59
CA ARG A 267 18.50 2.55 4.18
C ARG A 267 17.37 2.99 3.26
N GLU A 268 16.15 2.51 3.47
CA GLU A 268 15.01 2.90 2.64
C GLU A 268 14.63 4.37 2.84
N VAL A 269 14.69 4.88 4.06
CA VAL A 269 14.54 6.31 4.35
C VAL A 269 15.58 7.14 3.60
N ALA A 270 16.84 6.69 3.55
CA ALA A 270 17.88 7.37 2.79
C ALA A 270 17.60 7.36 1.27
N ILE A 271 17.09 6.24 0.73
CA ILE A 271 16.67 6.12 -0.68
C ILE A 271 15.56 7.15 -0.98
N TYR A 272 14.49 7.19 -0.18
CA TYR A 272 13.41 8.16 -0.36
C TYR A 272 13.91 9.60 -0.26
N ARG A 273 14.67 9.94 0.76
CA ARG A 273 15.26 11.29 0.90
C ARG A 273 16.12 11.66 -0.30
N GLY A 274 16.91 10.73 -0.84
CA GLY A 274 17.73 10.95 -2.05
C GLY A 274 16.90 11.26 -3.30
N ILE A 275 15.76 10.57 -3.48
CA ILE A 275 14.83 10.82 -4.58
C ILE A 275 14.20 12.21 -4.46
N PHE A 276 13.69 12.55 -3.27
CA PHE A 276 12.98 13.81 -3.04
C PHE A 276 13.90 15.02 -3.00
N ALA A 277 15.13 14.90 -2.51
CA ALA A 277 16.12 15.98 -2.55
C ALA A 277 16.44 16.46 -3.98
N LYS A 278 16.25 15.59 -4.99
CA LYS A 278 16.47 15.90 -6.41
C LYS A 278 15.19 16.34 -7.13
N ASN A 279 14.09 16.56 -6.42
CA ASN A 279 12.76 16.82 -7.00
C ASN A 279 12.36 15.78 -8.08
N ALA A 280 12.78 14.53 -7.88
CA ALA A 280 12.63 13.49 -8.90
C ALA A 280 11.31 12.69 -8.77
N SER A 281 10.44 13.03 -7.82
CA SER A 281 9.14 12.36 -7.66
C SER A 281 8.00 13.25 -8.17
N PRO A 282 7.14 12.74 -9.07
CA PRO A 282 5.91 13.43 -9.46
C PRO A 282 4.76 13.23 -8.44
N VAL A 283 4.94 12.37 -7.43
CA VAL A 283 3.93 11.97 -6.45
C VAL A 283 4.46 12.25 -5.04
N ARG A 284 3.61 12.77 -4.16
CA ARG A 284 3.93 12.94 -2.73
C ARG A 284 3.88 11.61 -2.01
N VAL A 285 4.79 11.38 -1.05
CA VAL A 285 4.83 10.13 -0.27
C VAL A 285 4.59 10.42 1.21
N ARG A 286 3.72 9.62 1.81
CA ARG A 286 3.47 9.53 3.24
C ARG A 286 3.92 8.16 3.70
N GLY A 287 5.14 8.09 4.30
CA GLY A 287 5.78 6.83 4.65
C GLY A 287 5.31 6.30 6.01
N TYR A 288 5.03 5.01 6.06
CA TYR A 288 4.85 4.24 7.29
C TYR A 288 6.04 3.31 7.45
N LEU A 289 6.73 3.44 8.59
CA LEU A 289 7.88 2.61 8.92
C LEU A 289 7.41 1.17 9.21
N TRP A 290 8.19 0.20 8.79
CA TRP A 290 7.89 -1.23 8.98
C TRP A 290 8.14 -1.64 10.43
N GLY A 291 7.06 -1.73 11.22
CA GLY A 291 7.12 -1.90 12.67
C GLY A 291 7.84 -3.16 13.14
N GLN A 292 7.75 -4.26 12.36
CA GLN A 292 8.44 -5.51 12.67
C GLN A 292 9.97 -5.43 12.57
N ALA A 293 10.50 -4.48 11.80
CA ALA A 293 11.95 -4.24 11.68
C ALA A 293 12.46 -3.18 12.67
N LEU A 294 11.59 -2.53 13.43
CA LEU A 294 11.98 -1.47 14.34
C LEU A 294 12.37 -2.02 15.72
N PRO A 295 13.56 -1.72 16.23
CA PRO A 295 13.87 -2.05 17.62
C PRO A 295 13.03 -1.21 18.59
N VAL A 296 12.75 -1.77 19.75
CA VAL A 296 12.11 -1.03 20.84
C VAL A 296 12.96 0.22 21.16
N GLY A 297 12.29 1.39 21.19
CA GLY A 297 12.97 2.67 21.43
C GLY A 297 13.61 3.32 20.20
N TYR A 298 13.35 2.79 18.98
CA TYR A 298 13.77 3.44 17.74
C TYR A 298 13.33 4.91 17.71
N ASN A 299 14.26 5.80 17.43
CA ASN A 299 14.03 7.24 17.47
C ASN A 299 14.83 8.06 16.44
N SER A 300 15.49 7.40 15.48
CA SER A 300 16.25 8.06 14.42
C SER A 300 15.37 8.89 13.49
N ILE A 301 14.11 8.48 13.32
CA ILE A 301 13.07 9.23 12.62
C ILE A 301 12.00 9.62 13.63
N LYS A 302 11.47 10.82 13.51
CA LYS A 302 10.40 11.32 14.39
C LYS A 302 9.05 11.32 13.67
N PRO A 303 7.92 11.28 14.39
CA PRO A 303 6.60 11.47 13.77
C PRO A 303 6.55 12.78 12.98
N ASN A 304 6.05 12.69 11.74
CA ASN A 304 5.95 13.80 10.79
C ASN A 304 7.28 14.38 10.29
N ASP A 305 8.40 13.66 10.45
CA ASP A 305 9.69 14.04 9.86
C ASP A 305 9.56 14.13 8.33
N GLY A 306 10.03 15.24 7.76
CA GLY A 306 9.97 15.53 6.34
C GLY A 306 9.22 16.81 6.00
N ASP A 307 8.74 16.93 4.77
CA ASP A 307 8.11 18.12 4.22
C ASP A 307 6.78 17.80 3.50
N ASP A 308 6.31 18.71 2.65
CA ASP A 308 5.07 18.53 1.87
C ASP A 308 5.17 17.45 0.80
N TRP A 309 6.37 17.03 0.40
CA TRP A 309 6.60 16.03 -0.63
C TRP A 309 6.88 14.63 -0.06
N LEU A 310 7.74 14.55 0.93
CA LEU A 310 8.06 13.32 1.65
C LEU A 310 7.88 13.52 3.15
N ARG A 311 7.06 12.71 3.78
CA ARG A 311 6.86 12.76 5.23
C ARG A 311 6.66 11.37 5.81
N PHE A 312 7.36 11.05 6.90
CA PHE A 312 7.16 9.79 7.63
C PHE A 312 6.15 10.03 8.74
N ILE A 313 4.98 9.41 8.61
CA ILE A 313 3.81 9.76 9.43
C ILE A 313 3.36 8.63 10.36
N GLY A 314 3.73 7.38 10.09
CA GLY A 314 3.19 6.25 10.83
C GLY A 314 4.13 5.06 10.95
N VAL A 315 3.65 4.07 11.69
CA VAL A 315 4.26 2.74 11.83
C VAL A 315 3.23 1.68 11.43
N LYS A 316 3.65 0.73 10.57
CA LYS A 316 2.80 -0.34 10.03
C LYS A 316 3.17 -1.68 10.64
N TYR A 317 2.15 -2.44 11.06
CA TYR A 317 2.25 -3.83 11.50
C TYR A 317 1.37 -4.75 10.65
N ILE A 318 1.61 -6.06 10.70
CA ILE A 318 0.80 -7.09 10.04
C ILE A 318 0.33 -8.09 11.09
N SER A 319 -0.99 -8.20 11.31
CA SER A 319 -1.57 -9.07 12.33
C SER A 319 -1.93 -10.46 11.81
N ASP A 320 -2.15 -10.62 10.50
CA ASP A 320 -2.48 -11.89 9.84
C ASP A 320 -2.05 -11.88 8.36
N GLY A 321 -2.40 -12.91 7.62
CA GLY A 321 -2.08 -13.05 6.20
C GLY A 321 -3.21 -12.59 5.27
N SER A 322 -3.35 -13.26 4.09
CA SER A 322 -4.29 -12.92 3.04
C SER A 322 -5.50 -13.85 3.00
N THR A 323 -6.69 -13.31 2.67
CA THR A 323 -7.93 -14.09 2.56
C THR A 323 -7.86 -15.09 1.40
N GLN A 324 -7.44 -14.65 0.21
CA GLN A 324 -7.31 -15.51 -0.97
C GLN A 324 -6.16 -16.53 -0.87
N GLY A 325 -5.17 -16.23 -0.04
CA GLY A 325 -4.06 -17.15 0.26
C GLY A 325 -4.35 -18.13 1.41
N LEU A 326 -5.55 -18.08 2.00
CA LEU A 326 -5.98 -18.89 3.13
C LEU A 326 -5.13 -18.69 4.40
N THR A 327 -4.49 -17.52 4.57
CA THR A 327 -3.64 -17.22 5.71
C THR A 327 -4.19 -16.09 6.60
N ALA A 328 -5.32 -15.47 6.22
CA ALA A 328 -6.02 -14.53 7.10
C ALA A 328 -6.63 -15.26 8.30
N ALA A 329 -6.52 -14.68 9.49
CA ALA A 329 -7.00 -15.29 10.73
C ALA A 329 -8.52 -15.09 10.89
N LEU A 330 -9.28 -16.17 10.78
CA LEU A 330 -10.73 -16.20 10.86
C LEU A 330 -11.21 -16.82 12.20
N ASN A 331 -12.41 -16.46 12.63
CA ASN A 331 -13.09 -17.10 13.74
C ASN A 331 -13.67 -18.49 13.36
N ASN A 332 -13.99 -18.68 12.08
CA ASN A 332 -14.48 -19.93 11.53
C ASN A 332 -13.48 -20.51 10.51
N PRO A 333 -13.44 -21.84 10.31
CA PRO A 333 -12.60 -22.43 9.29
C PRO A 333 -12.92 -21.95 7.88
N TYR A 334 -11.92 -21.96 7.02
CA TYR A 334 -12.11 -21.79 5.59
C TYR A 334 -12.96 -22.92 5.01
N PHE A 335 -13.75 -22.62 3.97
CA PHE A 335 -14.54 -23.64 3.26
C PHE A 335 -13.68 -24.47 2.29
N TYR A 336 -12.50 -23.98 1.96
CA TYR A 336 -11.55 -24.69 1.11
C TYR A 336 -10.27 -25.05 1.91
N PRO A 337 -9.72 -26.30 1.72
CA PRO A 337 -10.40 -27.41 1.05
C PRO A 337 -11.68 -27.82 1.80
N LYS A 338 -12.57 -28.53 1.12
CA LYS A 338 -13.81 -29.03 1.74
C LYS A 338 -13.50 -29.74 3.07
N ASP A 339 -14.32 -29.48 4.08
CA ASP A 339 -14.15 -30.01 5.44
C ASP A 339 -12.86 -29.55 6.14
N SER A 340 -12.31 -28.38 5.73
CA SER A 340 -11.18 -27.75 6.38
C SER A 340 -11.49 -27.44 7.84
N THR A 341 -10.53 -27.66 8.72
CA THR A 341 -10.54 -27.18 10.11
C THR A 341 -9.62 -25.99 10.31
N PHE A 342 -8.93 -25.55 9.27
CA PHE A 342 -7.97 -24.46 9.29
C PHE A 342 -8.67 -23.11 9.15
N SER A 343 -8.32 -22.18 10.01
CA SER A 343 -8.90 -20.82 10.05
C SER A 343 -7.86 -19.71 9.92
N GLY A 344 -6.67 -20.01 9.43
CA GLY A 344 -5.56 -19.06 9.42
C GLY A 344 -4.99 -18.81 10.82
N ASP A 345 -3.92 -18.02 10.87
CA ASP A 345 -3.20 -17.75 12.10
C ASP A 345 -2.98 -16.26 12.34
N LEU A 346 -2.98 -15.86 13.60
CA LEU A 346 -2.51 -14.55 14.04
C LEU A 346 -0.99 -14.53 14.10
N ASN A 347 -0.37 -13.46 13.59
CA ASN A 347 1.08 -13.27 13.67
C ASN A 347 1.57 -12.94 15.09
N TYR A 348 0.66 -12.51 15.97
CA TYR A 348 0.98 -12.13 17.35
C TYR A 348 0.03 -12.79 18.35
N LYS A 349 0.56 -13.20 19.49
CA LYS A 349 -0.26 -13.59 20.64
C LYS A 349 -0.95 -12.36 21.25
N ASP A 350 -1.99 -12.61 22.03
CA ASP A 350 -2.69 -11.54 22.75
C ASP A 350 -1.74 -10.75 23.66
N GLY A 351 -1.78 -9.43 23.53
CA GLY A 351 -0.93 -8.50 24.27
C GLY A 351 0.47 -8.27 23.68
N GLU A 352 0.97 -9.15 22.82
CA GLU A 352 2.30 -9.00 22.21
C GLU A 352 2.34 -7.78 21.29
N ILE A 353 1.41 -7.69 20.34
CA ILE A 353 1.31 -6.55 19.42
C ILE A 353 1.08 -5.22 20.17
N TYR A 354 0.38 -5.25 21.31
CA TYR A 354 0.23 -4.05 22.15
C TYR A 354 1.58 -3.53 22.64
N GLY A 355 2.44 -4.43 23.13
CA GLY A 355 3.78 -4.07 23.60
C GLY A 355 4.66 -3.48 22.52
N LEU A 356 4.53 -3.97 21.26
CA LEU A 356 5.23 -3.43 20.11
C LEU A 356 4.72 -2.05 19.68
N MET A 357 3.42 -1.83 19.74
CA MET A 357 2.78 -0.59 19.30
C MET A 357 2.90 0.55 20.31
N LYS A 358 2.78 0.24 21.61
CA LYS A 358 2.67 1.25 22.68
C LYS A 358 3.78 2.29 22.67
N PRO A 359 5.07 1.92 22.52
CA PRO A 359 6.16 2.91 22.47
C PRO A 359 6.02 3.92 21.32
N PHE A 360 5.57 3.47 20.14
CA PHE A 360 5.38 4.35 18.99
C PHE A 360 4.11 5.18 19.11
N PHE A 361 3.06 4.63 19.67
CA PHE A 361 1.85 5.38 20.00
C PHE A 361 2.15 6.55 20.94
N ASP A 362 2.92 6.29 22.01
CA ASP A 362 3.29 7.30 22.99
C ASP A 362 4.19 8.40 22.40
N GLN A 363 5.04 8.06 21.42
CA GLN A 363 5.84 9.02 20.67
C GLN A 363 5.01 9.90 19.71
N GLY A 364 3.74 9.60 19.47
CA GLY A 364 2.87 10.36 18.58
C GLY A 364 2.76 9.83 17.16
N TRP A 365 3.30 8.64 16.87
CA TRP A 365 3.12 8.00 15.56
C TRP A 365 1.67 7.61 15.29
N GLN A 366 1.22 7.75 14.06
CA GLN A 366 0.01 7.10 13.59
C GLN A 366 0.29 5.59 13.44
N LEU A 367 -0.60 4.75 13.95
CA LEU A 367 -0.47 3.29 13.80
C LEU A 367 -1.40 2.79 12.71
N SER A 368 -0.89 1.85 11.93
CA SER A 368 -1.62 1.15 10.89
C SER A 368 -1.36 -0.34 11.00
N ILE A 369 -2.40 -1.16 10.96
CA ILE A 369 -2.30 -2.61 11.10
C ILE A 369 -3.05 -3.29 9.95
N HIS A 370 -2.36 -4.17 9.24
CA HIS A 370 -2.97 -5.11 8.32
C HIS A 370 -3.81 -6.11 9.12
N SER A 371 -5.09 -6.22 8.82
CA SER A 371 -5.99 -7.21 9.40
C SER A 371 -7.07 -7.57 8.37
N ASN A 372 -6.95 -8.75 7.80
CA ASN A 372 -7.88 -9.28 6.80
C ASN A 372 -9.01 -10.08 7.43
N GLY A 373 -8.68 -11.00 8.34
CA GLY A 373 -9.62 -11.89 8.99
C GLY A 373 -10.36 -11.23 10.16
N ASP A 374 -11.57 -11.67 10.43
CA ASP A 374 -12.40 -11.15 11.52
C ASP A 374 -11.76 -11.35 12.90
N LYS A 375 -11.03 -12.45 13.11
CA LYS A 375 -10.25 -12.69 14.34
C LYS A 375 -9.10 -11.70 14.50
N ALA A 376 -8.39 -11.38 13.41
CA ALA A 376 -7.32 -10.38 13.40
C ALA A 376 -7.86 -8.96 13.62
N ILE A 377 -9.02 -8.65 13.03
CA ILE A 377 -9.72 -7.38 13.22
C ILE A 377 -10.11 -7.22 14.70
N ASP A 378 -10.65 -8.26 15.34
CA ASP A 378 -10.98 -8.23 16.76
C ASP A 378 -9.75 -7.98 17.64
N GLN A 379 -8.64 -8.69 17.39
CA GLN A 379 -7.39 -8.49 18.10
C GLN A 379 -6.90 -7.04 17.95
N THR A 380 -6.91 -6.51 16.73
CA THR A 380 -6.48 -5.14 16.44
C THR A 380 -7.36 -4.10 17.13
N LEU A 381 -8.68 -4.21 17.02
CA LEU A 381 -9.61 -3.29 17.67
C LEU A 381 -9.50 -3.35 19.21
N ASN A 382 -9.28 -4.54 19.79
CA ASN A 382 -9.07 -4.71 21.23
C ASN A 382 -7.79 -4.01 21.69
N ASN A 383 -6.71 -4.12 20.93
CA ASN A 383 -5.44 -3.47 21.26
C ASN A 383 -5.51 -1.95 21.05
N PHE A 384 -6.19 -1.47 20.01
CA PHE A 384 -6.44 -0.04 19.84
C PHE A 384 -7.29 0.54 20.98
N ALA A 385 -8.31 -0.19 21.45
CA ALA A 385 -9.08 0.22 22.63
C ALA A 385 -8.19 0.40 23.86
N LYS A 386 -7.26 -0.54 24.11
CA LYS A 386 -6.28 -0.42 25.21
C LYS A 386 -5.35 0.77 25.06
N LEU A 387 -4.90 1.10 23.84
CA LEU A 387 -4.05 2.26 23.58
C LEU A 387 -4.80 3.59 23.81
N LEU A 388 -6.10 3.61 23.53
CA LEU A 388 -6.96 4.78 23.70
C LEU A 388 -7.54 4.90 25.12
N ASP A 389 -7.44 3.83 25.93
CA ASP A 389 -7.98 3.78 27.27
C ASP A 389 -7.29 4.80 28.19
N GLY A 390 -8.10 5.56 28.97
CA GLY A 390 -7.63 6.67 29.80
C GLY A 390 -7.50 8.01 29.09
N ASN A 391 -7.81 8.10 27.79
CA ASN A 391 -7.88 9.37 27.08
C ASN A 391 -9.34 9.80 26.88
N PRO A 392 -9.91 10.70 27.74
CA PRO A 392 -11.33 11.05 27.72
C PRO A 392 -11.80 11.79 26.46
N LYS A 393 -10.86 12.27 25.66
CA LYS A 393 -11.09 12.73 24.28
C LYS A 393 -10.17 11.93 23.42
N PRO A 394 -10.68 11.00 22.57
CA PRO A 394 -9.84 10.38 21.56
C PRO A 394 -9.25 11.55 20.76
N GLN A 395 -7.97 11.84 20.99
CA GLN A 395 -7.22 12.67 20.07
C GLN A 395 -7.41 12.02 18.72
N ASP A 396 -7.60 12.81 17.67
CA ASP A 396 -7.69 12.31 16.31
C ASP A 396 -6.36 11.63 15.95
N ARG A 397 -6.19 10.41 16.43
CA ARG A 397 -4.99 9.57 16.24
C ARG A 397 -5.03 8.87 14.90
N ARG A 398 -6.21 8.87 14.21
CA ARG A 398 -6.43 8.22 12.92
C ARG A 398 -5.81 6.83 12.85
N LEU A 399 -5.99 6.03 13.92
CA LEU A 399 -5.55 4.63 13.92
C LEU A 399 -6.19 3.92 12.73
N ARG A 400 -5.40 3.15 11.98
CA ARG A 400 -5.85 2.55 10.74
C ARG A 400 -5.85 1.04 10.82
N ILE A 401 -6.84 0.43 10.16
CA ILE A 401 -6.85 -1.00 9.85
C ILE A 401 -6.83 -1.12 8.33
N GLU A 402 -5.77 -1.75 7.82
CA GLU A 402 -5.62 -1.99 6.39
C GLU A 402 -6.37 -3.27 6.00
N HIS A 403 -6.93 -3.24 4.81
CA HIS A 403 -7.76 -4.25 4.18
C HIS A 403 -9.15 -4.41 4.81
N PHE A 404 -9.24 -4.70 6.10
CA PHE A 404 -10.50 -4.83 6.84
C PHE A 404 -11.50 -5.74 6.09
N THR A 405 -11.03 -6.88 5.54
CA THR A 405 -11.70 -7.64 4.48
C THR A 405 -12.88 -8.43 5.00
N VAL A 406 -12.64 -9.37 5.92
CA VAL A 406 -13.67 -10.23 6.50
C VAL A 406 -14.12 -9.59 7.81
N ASN A 407 -15.03 -8.66 7.71
CA ASN A 407 -15.54 -7.92 8.88
C ASN A 407 -17.02 -8.19 9.12
N ASN A 408 -17.51 -7.82 10.29
CA ASN A 408 -18.92 -7.87 10.67
C ASN A 408 -19.40 -6.53 11.23
N GLU A 409 -20.73 -6.38 11.34
CA GLU A 409 -21.37 -5.14 11.80
C GLU A 409 -20.90 -4.68 13.19
N SER A 410 -20.62 -5.62 14.10
CA SER A 410 -20.11 -5.33 15.45
C SER A 410 -18.74 -4.67 15.38
N GLN A 411 -17.85 -5.18 14.54
CA GLN A 411 -16.50 -4.65 14.32
C GLN A 411 -16.53 -3.27 13.66
N VAL A 412 -17.40 -3.09 12.66
CA VAL A 412 -17.63 -1.77 12.03
C VAL A 412 -18.10 -0.76 13.07
N THR A 413 -19.11 -1.13 13.86
CA THR A 413 -19.64 -0.26 14.93
C THR A 413 -18.56 0.11 15.95
N LYS A 414 -17.72 -0.85 16.34
CA LYS A 414 -16.61 -0.63 17.27
C LYS A 414 -15.55 0.30 16.68
N ALA A 415 -15.17 0.09 15.42
CA ALA A 415 -14.21 0.95 14.72
C ALA A 415 -14.71 2.41 14.64
N VAL A 416 -15.99 2.62 14.28
CA VAL A 416 -16.60 3.96 14.23
C VAL A 416 -16.58 4.64 15.60
N LYS A 417 -16.98 3.95 16.67
CA LYS A 417 -16.96 4.52 18.04
C LYS A 417 -15.56 4.95 18.49
N MET A 418 -14.53 4.28 18.00
CA MET A 418 -13.14 4.55 18.35
C MET A 418 -12.47 5.56 17.41
N GLY A 419 -13.14 5.99 16.34
CA GLY A 419 -12.52 6.84 15.31
C GLY A 419 -11.40 6.13 14.53
N VAL A 420 -11.47 4.80 14.43
CA VAL A 420 -10.55 4.00 13.61
C VAL A 420 -10.93 4.15 12.14
N VAL A 421 -9.93 4.31 11.29
CA VAL A 421 -10.08 4.51 9.84
C VAL A 421 -9.78 3.19 9.12
N PRO A 422 -10.78 2.48 8.58
CA PRO A 422 -10.52 1.32 7.73
C PRO A 422 -10.07 1.78 6.34
N SER A 423 -9.09 1.07 5.79
CA SER A 423 -8.59 1.25 4.43
C SER A 423 -8.94 0.00 3.62
N PHE A 424 -10.10 0.02 2.96
CA PHE A 424 -10.63 -1.14 2.24
C PHE A 424 -9.86 -1.43 0.96
N THR A 425 -9.55 -2.70 0.72
CA THR A 425 -9.07 -3.18 -0.58
C THR A 425 -10.26 -3.42 -1.50
N ILE A 426 -10.69 -2.41 -2.23
CA ILE A 426 -11.85 -2.49 -3.14
C ILE A 426 -11.68 -3.61 -4.18
N GLY A 427 -10.44 -3.90 -4.58
CA GLY A 427 -10.11 -5.04 -5.43
C GLY A 427 -10.62 -6.38 -4.90
N HIS A 428 -10.71 -6.57 -3.58
CA HIS A 428 -11.25 -7.79 -2.99
C HIS A 428 -12.70 -8.05 -3.43
N VAL A 429 -13.53 -7.01 -3.47
CA VAL A 429 -14.93 -7.16 -3.95
C VAL A 429 -14.96 -7.49 -5.43
N HIS A 430 -14.22 -6.74 -6.24
CA HIS A 430 -14.29 -6.87 -7.70
C HIS A 430 -13.63 -8.15 -8.23
N PHE A 431 -12.41 -8.46 -7.76
CA PHE A 431 -11.62 -9.56 -8.32
C PHE A 431 -11.82 -10.88 -7.58
N TRP A 432 -12.12 -10.85 -6.29
CA TRP A 432 -12.19 -12.05 -5.44
C TRP A 432 -13.54 -12.28 -4.76
N GLY A 433 -14.50 -11.35 -4.89
CA GLY A 433 -15.79 -11.46 -4.19
C GLY A 433 -16.50 -12.79 -4.44
N ALA A 434 -16.55 -13.25 -5.69
CA ALA A 434 -17.11 -14.56 -6.02
C ALA A 434 -16.31 -15.71 -5.37
N ALA A 435 -14.98 -15.70 -5.47
CA ALA A 435 -14.14 -16.72 -4.86
C ALA A 435 -14.30 -16.75 -3.33
N PHE A 436 -14.40 -15.59 -2.68
CA PHE A 436 -14.64 -15.50 -1.24
C PHE A 436 -15.99 -16.09 -0.87
N ASN A 437 -17.06 -15.65 -1.54
CA ASN A 437 -18.42 -16.08 -1.24
C ASN A 437 -18.64 -17.56 -1.55
N ASP A 438 -18.24 -18.02 -2.73
CA ASP A 438 -18.65 -19.33 -3.25
C ASP A 438 -17.74 -20.46 -2.79
N HIS A 439 -16.49 -20.16 -2.42
CA HIS A 439 -15.47 -21.19 -2.23
C HIS A 439 -14.64 -21.06 -0.95
N LEU A 440 -14.34 -19.84 -0.48
CA LEU A 440 -13.33 -19.68 0.57
C LEU A 440 -13.90 -19.45 1.97
N ILE A 441 -14.87 -18.55 2.11
CA ILE A 441 -15.38 -18.12 3.43
C ILE A 441 -16.91 -18.13 3.54
N GLY A 442 -17.64 -18.24 2.42
CA GLY A 442 -19.10 -18.17 2.40
C GLY A 442 -19.66 -16.75 2.51
N ALA A 443 -21.01 -16.64 2.47
CA ALA A 443 -21.75 -15.38 2.57
C ALA A 443 -21.93 -14.97 4.04
#